data_97316062102c9fd9a83870d83c01c826
#
_entry.id   97316062102c9fd9a83870d83c01c826
#
_cell.length_a   1.000
_cell.length_b   1.000
_cell.length_c   1.000
_cell.angle_alpha   90.00
_cell.angle_beta   90.00
_cell.angle_gamma   90.00
#
_symmetry.space_group_name_H-M   'P 1'
#
loop_
_entity.id
_entity.type
_entity.pdbx_description
1 polymer ?
#
loop_
_entity_poly.entity_id
_entity_poly.type
_entity_poly.pdbx_seq_one_letter_code
_entity_poly.pdbx_strand_id
1 'polypeptide(L)' 'MTYPRDKSIADVIKAYGLPKSHRTHWSKARKASVVKAVKEDAMPFNEARERYLLSRTEFKEWENEFTDA' A
#
# COMPACT_ATOMS: atom_id res chain seq x y z
N MET A 1 -12.38 -4.56 15.96
CA MET A 1 -11.65 -4.55 15.51
C MET A 1 -11.44 -4.83 14.34
N THR A 2 -11.02 -4.52 13.71
CA THR A 2 -11.08 -4.56 12.54
C THR A 2 -9.87 -5.05 11.97
N TYR A 3 -8.74 -4.87 12.37
CA TYR A 3 -7.71 -5.47 11.83
C TYR A 3 -7.41 -6.72 12.37
N PRO A 4 -6.84 -7.64 11.64
CA PRO A 4 -6.43 -8.87 12.18
C PRO A 4 -5.30 -8.57 13.05
N ARG A 5 -5.42 -8.73 14.28
CA ARG A 5 -4.50 -8.44 15.08
C ARG A 5 -3.34 -9.29 15.07
N ASP A 6 -3.31 -10.43 14.51
CA ASP A 6 -2.19 -11.27 14.47
C ASP A 6 -1.29 -10.87 13.34
N LYS A 7 -1.60 -9.83 12.53
CA LYS A 7 -0.73 -9.41 11.50
C LYS A 7 -0.25 -8.04 11.75
N SER A 8 1.04 -7.80 11.76
CA SER A 8 1.56 -6.47 11.94
C SER A 8 1.81 -5.87 10.57
N ILE A 9 2.10 -4.59 10.53
CA ILE A 9 2.42 -3.91 9.29
C ILE A 9 3.68 -4.51 8.68
N ALA A 10 4.62 -4.93 9.50
CA ALA A 10 5.83 -5.57 8.98
C ALA A 10 5.49 -6.85 8.24
N ASP A 11 4.54 -7.60 8.75
CA ASP A 11 4.12 -8.83 8.09
C ASP A 11 3.46 -8.54 6.76
N VAL A 12 2.65 -7.50 6.71
CA VAL A 12 1.99 -7.11 5.48
C VAL A 12 3.02 -6.69 4.44
N ILE A 13 3.99 -5.91 4.83
CA ILE A 13 5.04 -5.47 3.94
C ILE A 13 5.76 -6.67 3.34
N LYS A 14 6.06 -7.66 4.17
CA LYS A 14 6.71 -8.83 3.67
C LYS A 14 5.82 -9.66 2.78
N ALA A 15 4.58 -9.85 3.17
CA ALA A 15 3.68 -10.71 2.42
C ALA A 15 3.34 -10.14 1.05
N TYR A 16 3.22 -8.84 0.95
CA TYR A 16 2.84 -8.22 -0.31
C TYR A 16 4.04 -7.70 -1.10
N GLY A 17 5.23 -7.84 -0.58
CA GLY A 17 6.41 -7.34 -1.27
C GLY A 17 6.45 -5.84 -1.33
N LEU A 18 5.99 -5.17 -0.28
CA LEU A 18 5.93 -3.72 -0.29
C LEU A 18 7.27 -3.11 0.08
N PRO A 19 7.54 -1.89 -0.37
CA PRO A 19 8.75 -1.21 0.07
C PRO A 19 8.61 -0.77 1.52
N LYS A 20 9.72 -0.64 2.20
CA LYS A 20 9.68 -0.29 3.61
C LYS A 20 9.43 1.19 3.83
N SER A 21 9.77 2.03 2.89
CA SER A 21 9.55 3.46 3.06
C SER A 21 9.41 4.10 1.70
N HIS A 22 9.17 5.40 1.72
CA HIS A 22 9.01 6.14 0.47
C HIS A 22 10.33 6.25 -0.28
N ARG A 23 11.44 5.96 0.38
CA ARG A 23 12.70 6.05 -0.28
C ARG A 23 12.99 4.81 -1.06
N THR A 24 12.33 4.58 -2.10
CA THR A 24 12.50 3.41 -2.92
C THR A 24 12.26 3.80 -4.35
N HIS A 25 12.71 2.99 -5.27
CA HIS A 25 12.39 3.22 -6.67
C HIS A 25 10.97 2.74 -6.89
N TRP A 26 10.10 3.64 -7.27
CA TRP A 26 8.69 3.30 -7.44
C TRP A 26 8.44 2.71 -8.82
N SER A 27 8.46 1.41 -8.89
CA SER A 27 8.14 0.73 -10.13
C SER A 27 6.64 0.49 -10.18
N LYS A 28 6.14 0.12 -11.34
CA LYS A 28 4.75 -0.19 -11.46
C LYS A 28 4.37 -1.31 -10.53
N ALA A 29 5.21 -2.32 -10.39
CA ALA A 29 4.92 -3.45 -9.53
C ALA A 29 4.78 -3.02 -8.07
N ARG A 30 5.64 -2.12 -7.63
CA ARG A 30 5.57 -1.67 -6.24
C ARG A 30 4.33 -0.83 -5.99
N LYS A 31 3.98 0.03 -6.93
CA LYS A 31 2.77 0.82 -6.80
C LYS A 31 1.54 -0.08 -6.75
N ALA A 32 1.51 -1.05 -7.62
CA ALA A 32 0.39 -1.98 -7.64
C ALA A 32 0.27 -2.76 -6.35
N SER A 33 1.40 -3.14 -5.76
CA SER A 33 1.39 -3.87 -4.51
C SER A 33 0.81 -3.03 -3.38
N VAL A 34 1.17 -1.75 -3.33
CA VAL A 34 0.64 -0.87 -2.30
C VAL A 34 -0.86 -0.69 -2.48
N VAL A 35 -1.32 -0.46 -3.70
CA VAL A 35 -2.74 -0.31 -3.96
C VAL A 35 -3.48 -1.57 -3.55
N LYS A 36 -2.95 -2.72 -3.92
CA LYS A 36 -3.59 -3.97 -3.59
C LYS A 36 -3.70 -4.18 -2.08
N ALA A 37 -2.63 -3.87 -1.35
CA ALA A 37 -2.65 -4.06 0.09
C ALA A 37 -3.71 -3.18 0.75
N VAL A 38 -3.84 -1.95 0.29
CA VAL A 38 -4.83 -1.05 0.86
C VAL A 38 -6.24 -1.48 0.46
N LYS A 39 -6.43 -1.88 -0.78
CA LYS A 39 -7.77 -2.27 -1.23
C LYS A 39 -8.24 -3.55 -0.57
N GLU A 40 -7.32 -4.42 -0.18
CA GLU A 40 -7.70 -5.66 0.48
C GLU A 40 -7.75 -5.50 1.99
N ASP A 41 -7.61 -4.25 2.45
CA ASP A 41 -7.65 -3.97 3.88
C ASP A 41 -6.51 -4.64 4.65
N ALA A 42 -5.45 -5.02 3.97
CA ALA A 42 -4.30 -5.54 4.67
C ALA A 42 -3.51 -4.42 5.32
N MET A 43 -3.61 -3.20 4.77
CA MET A 43 -2.93 -2.06 5.32
C MET A 43 -3.89 -0.88 5.26
N PRO A 44 -4.07 -0.13 6.35
CA PRO A 44 -4.94 1.04 6.29
C PRO A 44 -4.33 2.12 5.42
N PHE A 45 -5.18 2.89 4.79
CA PHE A 45 -4.69 3.97 3.94
C PHE A 45 -3.85 4.96 4.71
N ASN A 46 -4.20 5.25 5.96
CA ASN A 46 -3.42 6.17 6.76
C ASN A 46 -2.00 5.70 6.93
N GLU A 47 -1.81 4.42 7.11
CA GLU A 47 -0.47 3.87 7.25
C GLU A 47 0.29 4.01 5.94
N ALA A 48 -0.34 3.70 4.83
CA ALA A 48 0.32 3.82 3.54
C ALA A 48 0.68 5.27 3.24
N ARG A 49 -0.24 6.17 3.56
CA ARG A 49 -0.02 7.57 3.32
C ARG A 49 1.17 8.09 4.08
N GLU A 50 1.29 7.74 5.34
CA GLU A 50 2.39 8.21 6.15
C GLU A 50 3.70 7.52 5.80
N ARG A 51 3.65 6.24 5.56
CA ARG A 51 4.86 5.49 5.29
C ARG A 51 5.46 5.85 3.94
N TYR A 52 4.62 6.08 2.95
CA TYR A 52 5.11 6.34 1.61
C TYR A 52 4.91 7.77 1.17
N LEU A 53 4.49 8.62 2.06
CA LEU A 53 4.27 10.05 1.80
C LEU A 53 3.36 10.25 0.59
N LEU A 54 2.26 9.50 0.59
CA LEU A 54 1.32 9.59 -0.51
C LEU A 54 0.21 10.57 -0.18
N SER A 55 -0.18 11.38 -1.13
CA SER A 55 -1.38 12.17 -0.94
C SER A 55 -2.55 11.33 -1.41
N ARG A 56 -3.74 11.73 -1.03
CA ARG A 56 -4.93 11.03 -1.45
C ARG A 56 -5.07 11.05 -2.97
N THR A 57 -4.71 12.16 -3.57
CA THR A 57 -4.78 12.29 -5.00
C THR A 57 -3.82 11.33 -5.70
N GLU A 58 -2.62 11.23 -5.19
CA GLU A 58 -1.65 10.31 -5.76
C GLU A 58 -2.11 8.88 -5.65
N PHE A 59 -2.66 8.52 -4.49
CA PHE A 59 -3.12 7.16 -4.31
C PHE A 59 -4.26 6.87 -5.26
N LYS A 60 -5.14 7.82 -5.46
CA LYS A 60 -6.24 7.64 -6.35
C LYS A 60 -5.77 7.44 -7.78
N GLU A 61 -4.75 8.16 -8.17
CA GLU A 61 -4.19 7.98 -9.50
C GLU A 61 -3.58 6.60 -9.65
N TRP A 62 -2.90 6.11 -8.64
CA TRP A 62 -2.36 4.77 -8.67
C TRP A 62 -3.48 3.75 -8.76
N GLU A 63 -4.54 3.98 -8.01
CA GLU A 63 -5.69 3.11 -8.02
C GLU A 63 -6.29 3.01 -9.41
N ASN A 64 -6.49 4.14 -10.06
CA ASN A 64 -7.05 4.17 -11.39
C ASN A 64 -6.13 3.45 -12.38
N GLU A 65 -4.85 3.60 -12.21
CA GLU A 65 -3.92 3.00 -13.12
C GLU A 65 -3.94 1.48 -13.04
N PHE A 66 -4.18 0.93 -11.86
CA PHE A 66 -4.07 -0.52 -11.68
C PHE A 66 -5.39 -1.24 -11.50
N THR A 67 -6.52 -0.54 -11.50
CA THR A 67 -7.75 -1.24 -11.32
C THR A 67 -8.57 -1.22 -12.50
N ASP A 68 -8.26 -0.55 -13.57
CA ASP A 68 -9.14 -0.54 -14.58
C ASP A 68 -8.96 -1.62 -15.39
N ALA A 69 -8.48 -2.42 -15.30
CA ALA A 69 -8.35 -3.41 -16.22
C ALA A 69 -9.37 -4.05 -16.73
#